data_88ab3cde64f3cfeb4982811dc3d11d54
#
_entry.id   88ab3cde64f3cfeb4982811dc3d11d54
#
_cell.length_a   1.000
_cell.length_b   1.000
_cell.length_c   1.000
_cell.angle_alpha   90.00
_cell.angle_beta   90.00
_cell.angle_gamma   90.00
#
_symmetry.space_group_name_H-M   'P 1'
#
loop_
_entity.id
_entity.type
_entity.pdbx_description
1 polymer ?
#
loop_
_entity_poly.entity_id
_entity_poly.type
_entity_poly.pdbx_seq_one_letter_code
_entity_poly.pdbx_strand_id
1 'polypeptide(L)'
;MEKKEPIRRQALTLRKGMPKEERDRKSADIMERIFQSDWYREAGIVLAYVNFRSEVDTGELLRKALLDGKKVYCPRVEGEKMNFYRILSPDDLEKGYGGIMEPLAKVETLFSVHEASSDSCLLIIPGSAFDRECNRMGYGKGYYDKYLDLISEKDAGLTFKIRSVGICFECQMQERIPVEAYDRKMDMVITEERIYER
;
A
#
# COMPACT_ATOMS: atom_id res chain seq x y z
N MET A 1 5.18 22.58 0.85
CA MET A 1 5.22 21.88 -0.45
C MET A 1 6.60 21.90 -1.12
N GLU A 2 7.31 23.02 -1.16
CA GLU A 2 8.66 23.10 -1.80
C GLU A 2 9.69 22.11 -1.23
N LYS A 3 9.64 21.82 0.09
CA LYS A 3 10.61 20.91 0.72
C LYS A 3 10.41 19.42 0.38
N LYS A 4 9.20 18.99 -0.02
CA LYS A 4 8.89 17.58 -0.34
C LYS A 4 9.32 17.19 -1.76
N GLU A 5 9.30 18.13 -2.73
CA GLU A 5 9.53 17.82 -4.13
C GLU A 5 10.96 17.36 -4.46
N PRO A 6 12.05 17.98 -3.93
CA PRO A 6 13.40 17.47 -4.16
C PRO A 6 13.62 16.05 -3.66
N ILE A 7 13.12 15.74 -2.45
CA ILE A 7 13.23 14.39 -1.83
C ILE A 7 12.48 13.37 -2.69
N ARG A 8 11.24 13.68 -3.07
CA ARG A 8 10.44 12.82 -3.95
C ARG A 8 11.16 12.52 -5.25
N ARG A 9 11.68 13.56 -5.91
CA ARG A 9 12.39 13.43 -7.19
C ARG A 9 13.65 12.56 -7.04
N GLN A 10 14.43 12.78 -6.00
CA GLN A 10 15.64 12.00 -5.72
C GLN A 10 15.30 10.51 -5.52
N ALA A 11 14.38 10.19 -4.62
CA ALA A 11 13.99 8.81 -4.32
C ALA A 11 13.40 8.11 -5.55
N LEU A 12 12.57 8.79 -6.33
CA LEU A 12 12.03 8.24 -7.57
C LEU A 12 13.09 8.06 -8.66
N THR A 13 14.11 8.90 -8.71
CA THR A 13 15.24 8.75 -9.65
C THR A 13 16.04 7.51 -9.30
N LEU A 14 16.40 7.30 -8.03
CA LEU A 14 17.10 6.10 -7.56
C LEU A 14 16.29 4.82 -7.88
N ARG A 15 15.00 4.81 -7.54
CA ARG A 15 14.11 3.68 -7.84
C ARG A 15 14.01 3.37 -9.33
N LYS A 16 13.87 4.38 -10.18
CA LYS A 16 13.77 4.20 -11.63
C LYS A 16 15.09 3.75 -12.28
N GLY A 17 16.22 4.15 -11.70
CA GLY A 17 17.55 3.76 -12.16
C GLY A 17 17.91 2.32 -11.85
N MET A 18 17.20 1.66 -10.96
CA MET A 18 17.45 0.27 -10.59
C MET A 18 17.08 -0.66 -11.75
N PRO A 19 17.94 -1.62 -12.15
CA PRO A 19 17.63 -2.63 -13.15
C PRO A 19 16.39 -3.44 -12.82
N LYS A 20 15.68 -3.92 -13.85
CA LYS A 20 14.43 -4.68 -13.65
C LYS A 20 14.66 -5.94 -12.81
N GLU A 21 15.69 -6.70 -13.12
CA GLU A 21 16.06 -7.94 -12.42
C GLU A 21 16.35 -7.70 -10.93
N GLU A 22 16.99 -6.57 -10.60
CA GLU A 22 17.23 -6.18 -9.22
C GLU A 22 15.92 -5.81 -8.50
N ARG A 23 15.02 -5.05 -9.17
CA ARG A 23 13.71 -4.74 -8.61
C ARG A 23 12.86 -6.00 -8.37
N ASP A 24 12.88 -6.94 -9.32
CA ASP A 24 12.13 -8.18 -9.20
C ASP A 24 12.62 -9.00 -7.99
N ARG A 25 13.95 -9.16 -7.84
CA ARG A 25 14.55 -9.85 -6.69
C ARG A 25 14.21 -9.15 -5.37
N LYS A 26 14.42 -7.84 -5.27
CA LYS A 26 14.13 -7.06 -4.06
C LYS A 26 12.63 -7.06 -3.72
N SER A 27 11.75 -7.07 -4.73
CA SER A 27 10.31 -7.23 -4.51
C SER A 27 9.99 -8.59 -3.90
N ALA A 28 10.61 -9.66 -4.38
CA ALA A 28 10.45 -11.00 -3.81
C ALA A 28 10.92 -11.05 -2.34
N ASP A 29 12.07 -10.45 -2.01
CA ASP A 29 12.57 -10.36 -0.64
C ASP A 29 11.58 -9.62 0.30
N ILE A 30 10.95 -8.55 -0.19
CA ILE A 30 9.90 -7.81 0.54
C ILE A 30 8.66 -8.70 0.74
N MET A 31 8.21 -9.40 -0.31
CA MET A 31 7.05 -10.30 -0.23
C MET A 31 7.30 -11.44 0.75
N GLU A 32 8.49 -12.03 0.77
CA GLU A 32 8.84 -13.07 1.73
C GLU A 32 8.72 -12.58 3.17
N ARG A 33 9.22 -11.37 3.48
CA ARG A 33 9.07 -10.76 4.81
C ARG A 33 7.60 -10.59 5.21
N ILE A 34 6.76 -10.17 4.26
CA ILE A 34 5.31 -10.04 4.47
C ILE A 34 4.73 -11.41 4.80
N PHE A 35 4.98 -12.43 4.00
CA PHE A 35 4.40 -13.76 4.17
C PHE A 35 4.82 -14.47 5.45
N GLN A 36 6.04 -14.22 5.94
CA GLN A 36 6.56 -14.78 7.18
C GLN A 36 6.01 -14.10 8.44
N SER A 37 5.34 -12.96 8.32
CA SER A 37 4.84 -12.18 9.44
C SER A 37 3.56 -12.76 10.05
N ASP A 38 3.40 -12.63 11.37
CA ASP A 38 2.18 -13.00 12.08
C ASP A 38 0.99 -12.16 11.59
N TRP A 39 1.19 -10.88 11.37
CA TRP A 39 0.13 -9.98 10.94
C TRP A 39 -0.39 -10.27 9.53
N TYR A 40 0.42 -10.85 8.61
CA TYR A 40 -0.09 -11.37 7.34
C TYR A 40 -0.90 -12.66 7.58
N ARG A 41 -0.39 -13.58 8.41
CA ARG A 41 -1.08 -14.83 8.71
C ARG A 41 -2.45 -14.60 9.35
N GLU A 42 -2.53 -13.65 10.30
CA GLU A 42 -3.74 -13.31 11.03
C GLU A 42 -4.75 -12.49 10.20
N ALA A 43 -4.30 -11.79 9.17
CA ALA A 43 -5.18 -10.97 8.35
C ALA A 43 -6.17 -11.82 7.55
N GLY A 44 -7.46 -11.63 7.76
CA GLY A 44 -8.52 -12.17 6.90
C GLY A 44 -8.76 -11.31 5.66
N ILE A 45 -8.33 -10.03 5.72
CA ILE A 45 -8.53 -9.04 4.65
C ILE A 45 -7.19 -8.42 4.28
N VAL A 46 -6.92 -8.31 2.98
CA VAL A 46 -5.75 -7.63 2.41
C VAL A 46 -6.22 -6.55 1.44
N LEU A 47 -5.91 -5.30 1.76
CA LEU A 47 -6.02 -4.17 0.84
C LEU A 47 -4.63 -3.87 0.29
N ALA A 48 -4.42 -3.97 -1.02
CA ALA A 48 -3.11 -3.74 -1.61
C ALA A 48 -3.21 -3.02 -2.95
N TYR A 49 -2.26 -2.11 -3.19
CA TYR A 49 -2.15 -1.48 -4.49
C TYR A 49 -1.71 -2.48 -5.56
N VAL A 50 -2.05 -2.20 -6.80
CA VAL A 50 -1.50 -2.88 -7.97
C VAL A 50 -0.28 -2.09 -8.43
N ASN A 51 0.88 -2.71 -8.46
CA ASN A 51 2.13 -2.03 -8.77
C ASN A 51 2.14 -1.40 -10.16
N PHE A 52 2.72 -0.22 -10.25
CA PHE A 52 2.84 0.51 -11.50
C PHE A 52 4.29 0.94 -11.75
N ARG A 53 4.77 0.71 -12.97
CA ARG A 53 6.13 1.05 -13.43
C ARG A 53 7.24 0.42 -12.55
N SER A 54 7.96 1.25 -11.77
CA SER A 54 9.11 0.84 -10.95
C SER A 54 8.76 0.61 -9.48
N GLU A 55 7.50 0.51 -9.10
CA GLU A 55 7.09 0.20 -7.72
C GLU A 55 7.49 -1.23 -7.33
N VAL A 56 7.50 -1.51 -6.03
CA VAL A 56 7.61 -2.88 -5.52
C VAL A 56 6.46 -3.69 -6.10
N ASP A 57 6.78 -4.85 -6.69
CA ASP A 57 5.79 -5.71 -7.33
C ASP A 57 4.92 -6.41 -6.28
N THR A 58 3.63 -6.15 -6.33
CA THR A 58 2.61 -6.73 -5.44
C THR A 58 1.85 -7.89 -6.05
N GLY A 59 2.14 -8.27 -7.29
CA GLY A 59 1.42 -9.34 -7.99
C GLY A 59 1.46 -10.69 -7.28
N GLU A 60 2.60 -11.02 -6.64
CA GLU A 60 2.72 -12.24 -5.84
C GLU A 60 1.86 -12.16 -4.56
N LEU A 61 1.83 -11.01 -3.89
CA LEU A 61 1.00 -10.79 -2.71
C LEU A 61 -0.48 -11.00 -3.04
N LEU A 62 -0.97 -10.41 -4.14
CA LEU A 62 -2.36 -10.54 -4.55
C LEU A 62 -2.72 -12.01 -4.82
N ARG A 63 -1.88 -12.72 -5.60
CA ARG A 63 -2.11 -14.14 -5.91
C ARG A 63 -2.07 -15.01 -4.65
N LYS A 64 -1.05 -14.85 -3.81
CA LYS A 64 -0.92 -15.65 -2.60
C LYS A 64 -2.04 -15.37 -1.60
N ALA A 65 -2.42 -14.13 -1.39
CA ALA A 65 -3.53 -13.78 -0.50
C ALA A 65 -4.85 -14.41 -0.96
N LEU A 66 -5.13 -14.43 -2.26
CA LEU A 66 -6.30 -15.13 -2.83
C LEU A 66 -6.22 -16.66 -2.61
N LEU A 67 -5.05 -17.27 -2.83
CA LEU A 67 -4.83 -18.70 -2.60
C LEU A 67 -4.97 -19.08 -1.13
N ASP A 68 -4.55 -18.21 -0.22
CA ASP A 68 -4.70 -18.38 1.24
C ASP A 68 -6.15 -18.14 1.72
N GLY A 69 -7.09 -17.90 0.81
CA GLY A 69 -8.52 -17.68 1.12
C GLY A 69 -8.85 -16.32 1.71
N LYS A 70 -7.93 -15.35 1.66
CA LYS A 70 -8.15 -14.01 2.18
C LYS A 70 -9.06 -13.21 1.24
N LYS A 71 -9.80 -12.24 1.81
CA LYS A 71 -10.53 -11.26 1.01
C LYS A 71 -9.54 -10.20 0.50
N VAL A 72 -9.36 -10.10 -0.80
CA VAL A 72 -8.38 -9.19 -1.44
C VAL A 72 -9.11 -8.03 -2.11
N TYR A 73 -8.64 -6.81 -1.82
CA TYR A 73 -9.19 -5.58 -2.37
C TYR A 73 -8.06 -4.74 -3.00
N CYS A 74 -8.33 -4.21 -4.18
CA CYS A 74 -7.42 -3.31 -4.88
C CYS A 74 -8.03 -1.91 -5.01
N PRO A 75 -7.20 -0.84 -5.03
CA PRO A 75 -7.70 0.52 -5.15
C PRO A 75 -8.14 0.86 -6.56
N ARG A 76 -9.16 1.71 -6.67
CA ARG A 76 -9.59 2.39 -7.88
C ARG A 76 -9.73 3.88 -7.61
N VAL A 77 -9.25 4.70 -8.54
CA VAL A 77 -9.37 6.15 -8.47
C VAL A 77 -10.64 6.59 -9.20
N GLU A 78 -11.50 7.31 -8.50
CA GLU A 78 -12.79 7.83 -8.99
C GLU A 78 -12.83 9.34 -8.77
N GLY A 79 -12.35 10.10 -9.74
CA GLY A 79 -12.20 11.55 -9.63
C GLY A 79 -11.19 11.93 -8.54
N GLU A 80 -11.65 12.58 -7.49
CA GLU A 80 -10.81 13.00 -6.35
C GLU A 80 -10.75 11.98 -5.21
N LYS A 81 -11.50 10.88 -5.33
CA LYS A 81 -11.59 9.82 -4.32
C LYS A 81 -10.85 8.57 -4.78
N MET A 82 -10.49 7.74 -3.83
CA MET A 82 -9.98 6.41 -4.05
C MET A 82 -10.77 5.46 -3.15
N ASN A 83 -11.27 4.39 -3.75
CA ASN A 83 -11.98 3.33 -3.05
C ASN A 83 -11.30 2.00 -3.30
N PHE A 84 -11.54 1.02 -2.44
CA PHE A 84 -11.04 -0.34 -2.61
C PHE A 84 -12.18 -1.27 -3.00
N TYR A 85 -11.95 -2.10 -4.01
CA TYR A 85 -12.92 -3.05 -4.54
C TYR A 85 -12.34 -4.46 -4.50
N ARG A 86 -13.18 -5.42 -4.12
CA ARG A 86 -12.79 -6.83 -4.03
C ARG A 86 -12.48 -7.39 -5.40
N ILE A 87 -11.41 -8.19 -5.45
CA ILE A 87 -11.07 -9.04 -6.58
C ILE A 87 -11.12 -10.51 -6.15
N LEU A 88 -11.47 -11.39 -7.07
CA LEU A 88 -11.45 -12.85 -6.90
C LEU A 88 -10.31 -13.48 -7.70
N SER A 89 -9.82 -12.76 -8.71
CA SER A 89 -8.71 -13.15 -9.58
C SER A 89 -7.94 -11.90 -9.99
N PRO A 90 -6.62 -12.00 -10.30
CA PRO A 90 -5.90 -10.92 -10.96
C PRO A 90 -6.52 -10.49 -12.31
N ASP A 91 -7.30 -11.35 -12.94
CA ASP A 91 -8.01 -11.08 -14.21
C ASP A 91 -9.21 -10.12 -14.03
N ASP A 92 -9.62 -9.84 -12.78
CA ASP A 92 -10.65 -8.85 -12.47
C ASP A 92 -10.13 -7.39 -12.59
N LEU A 93 -8.85 -7.22 -12.92
CA LEU A 93 -8.22 -5.92 -13.09
C LEU A 93 -8.24 -5.47 -14.55
N GLU A 94 -8.61 -4.24 -14.79
CA GLU A 94 -8.61 -3.57 -16.10
C GLU A 94 -7.75 -2.30 -16.08
N LYS A 95 -7.38 -1.78 -17.25
CA LYS A 95 -6.65 -0.49 -17.32
C LYS A 95 -7.55 0.66 -16.88
N GLY A 96 -7.17 1.31 -15.79
CA GLY A 96 -7.85 2.44 -15.21
C GLY A 96 -7.05 3.73 -15.27
N TYR A 97 -7.13 4.53 -14.20
CA TYR A 97 -6.51 5.86 -14.10
C TYR A 97 -5.00 5.83 -14.36
N GLY A 98 -4.54 6.66 -15.32
CA GLY A 98 -3.13 6.76 -15.66
C GLY A 98 -2.49 5.49 -16.23
N GLY A 99 -3.29 4.48 -16.61
CA GLY A 99 -2.83 3.18 -17.10
C GLY A 99 -2.47 2.18 -16.00
N ILE A 100 -2.83 2.47 -14.76
CA ILE A 100 -2.73 1.54 -13.62
C ILE A 100 -3.82 0.48 -13.79
N MET A 101 -3.52 -0.77 -13.44
CA MET A 101 -4.52 -1.83 -13.40
C MET A 101 -5.38 -1.65 -12.15
N GLU A 102 -6.69 -1.55 -12.34
CA GLU A 102 -7.68 -1.26 -11.29
C GLU A 102 -8.86 -2.23 -11.37
N PRO A 103 -9.51 -2.59 -10.25
CA PRO A 103 -10.72 -3.41 -10.27
C PRO A 103 -11.90 -2.65 -10.89
N LEU A 104 -12.90 -3.39 -11.38
CA LEU A 104 -14.18 -2.80 -11.78
C LEU A 104 -14.89 -2.19 -10.57
N ALA A 105 -15.40 -0.96 -10.73
CA ALA A 105 -16.19 -0.31 -9.69
C ALA A 105 -17.60 -0.92 -9.64
N LYS A 106 -17.82 -1.85 -8.70
CA LYS A 106 -19.12 -2.45 -8.43
C LYS A 106 -19.46 -2.23 -6.95
N VAL A 107 -20.67 -1.74 -6.69
CA VAL A 107 -21.13 -1.40 -5.32
C VAL A 107 -21.04 -2.62 -4.39
N GLU A 108 -21.39 -3.80 -4.90
CA GLU A 108 -21.36 -5.08 -4.15
C GLU A 108 -19.93 -5.57 -3.80
N THR A 109 -18.91 -5.01 -4.45
CA THR A 109 -17.49 -5.35 -4.19
C THR A 109 -16.74 -4.23 -3.47
N LEU A 110 -17.39 -3.12 -3.16
CA LEU A 110 -16.79 -2.00 -2.44
C LEU A 110 -16.43 -2.42 -1.02
N PHE A 111 -15.18 -2.17 -0.62
CA PHE A 111 -14.75 -2.41 0.75
C PHE A 111 -15.51 -1.53 1.75
N SER A 112 -16.08 -2.17 2.76
CA SER A 112 -16.70 -1.51 3.89
C SER A 112 -16.00 -1.89 5.19
N VAL A 113 -15.67 -0.91 6.01
CA VAL A 113 -15.08 -1.13 7.35
C VAL A 113 -16.01 -1.99 8.21
N HIS A 114 -17.34 -1.87 8.02
CA HIS A 114 -18.35 -2.67 8.75
C HIS A 114 -18.32 -4.16 8.39
N GLU A 115 -17.93 -4.53 7.16
CA GLU A 115 -17.78 -5.94 6.75
C GLU A 115 -16.56 -6.58 7.40
N ALA A 116 -15.59 -5.75 7.81
CA ALA A 116 -14.35 -6.19 8.41
C ALA A 116 -14.43 -6.34 9.94
N SER A 117 -15.59 -6.17 10.55
CA SER A 117 -15.77 -6.13 12.01
C SER A 117 -15.32 -7.39 12.76
N SER A 118 -15.07 -8.50 12.08
CA SER A 118 -14.59 -9.77 12.66
C SER A 118 -13.19 -10.18 12.20
N ASP A 119 -12.61 -9.49 11.19
CA ASP A 119 -11.36 -9.91 10.56
C ASP A 119 -10.28 -8.82 10.70
N SER A 120 -9.05 -9.22 11.03
CA SER A 120 -7.90 -8.31 10.94
C SER A 120 -7.65 -7.89 9.50
N CYS A 121 -7.32 -6.62 9.29
CA CYS A 121 -7.11 -6.05 7.98
C CYS A 121 -5.67 -5.55 7.80
N LEU A 122 -5.04 -5.98 6.71
CA LEU A 122 -3.72 -5.52 6.29
C LEU A 122 -3.86 -4.57 5.10
N LEU A 123 -3.37 -3.34 5.25
CA LEU A 123 -3.37 -2.33 4.19
C LEU A 123 -1.94 -2.04 3.71
N ILE A 124 -1.62 -2.48 2.51
CA ILE A 124 -0.32 -2.27 1.86
C ILE A 124 -0.34 -1.00 1.04
N ILE A 125 0.57 -0.08 1.34
CA ILE A 125 0.56 1.29 0.82
C ILE A 125 1.88 1.60 0.10
N PRO A 126 1.83 2.14 -1.14
CA PRO A 126 3.02 2.59 -1.86
C PRO A 126 3.40 4.01 -1.42
N GLY A 127 4.65 4.37 -1.69
CA GLY A 127 5.14 5.74 -1.49
C GLY A 127 6.29 6.10 -2.41
N SER A 128 6.57 7.38 -2.52
CA SER A 128 7.76 7.88 -3.20
C SER A 128 8.99 7.81 -2.29
N ALA A 129 8.84 8.08 -0.99
CA ALA A 129 9.88 8.00 0.03
C ALA A 129 9.26 7.67 1.40
N PHE A 130 10.08 7.13 2.29
CA PHE A 130 9.71 6.82 3.68
C PHE A 130 10.88 7.19 4.61
N ASP A 131 10.64 7.22 5.91
CA ASP A 131 11.68 7.37 6.92
C ASP A 131 11.56 6.34 8.07
N ARG A 132 12.55 6.34 8.94
CA ARG A 132 12.63 5.37 10.05
C ARG A 132 11.54 5.55 11.11
N GLU A 133 10.86 6.70 11.13
CA GLU A 133 9.71 6.96 11.99
C GLU A 133 8.37 6.54 11.34
N CYS A 134 8.44 5.77 10.23
CA CYS A 134 7.30 5.31 9.44
C CYS A 134 6.47 6.45 8.83
N ASN A 135 7.06 7.64 8.66
CA ASN A 135 6.43 8.67 7.86
C ASN A 135 6.48 8.27 6.38
N ARG A 136 5.43 8.62 5.62
CA ARG A 136 5.27 8.30 4.22
C ARG A 136 5.15 9.57 3.37
N MET A 137 5.85 9.62 2.28
CA MET A 137 5.67 10.63 1.23
C MET A 137 4.98 9.99 0.01
N GLY A 138 3.76 10.44 -0.29
CA GLY A 138 3.02 9.98 -1.46
C GLY A 138 3.47 10.67 -2.75
N TYR A 139 2.71 10.42 -3.82
CA TYR A 139 2.98 10.99 -5.17
C TYR A 139 2.38 12.38 -5.40
N GLY A 140 1.82 13.02 -4.37
CA GLY A 140 1.33 14.40 -4.39
C GLY A 140 -0.17 14.58 -4.60
N LYS A 141 -0.95 13.50 -4.76
CA LYS A 141 -2.43 13.56 -4.90
C LYS A 141 -3.18 13.35 -3.58
N GLY A 142 -2.52 12.83 -2.54
CA GLY A 142 -3.09 12.62 -1.21
C GLY A 142 -4.17 11.54 -1.12
N TYR A 143 -4.31 10.66 -2.12
CA TYR A 143 -5.37 9.63 -2.12
C TYR A 143 -5.32 8.73 -0.89
N TYR A 144 -4.13 8.23 -0.53
CA TYR A 144 -3.97 7.35 0.62
C TYR A 144 -4.17 8.08 1.95
N ASP A 145 -3.73 9.33 2.08
CA ASP A 145 -3.91 10.11 3.30
C ASP A 145 -5.40 10.38 3.55
N LYS A 146 -6.13 10.81 2.52
CA LYS A 146 -7.59 10.97 2.56
C LYS A 146 -8.32 9.66 2.87
N TYR A 147 -7.85 8.54 2.31
CA TYR A 147 -8.45 7.23 2.55
C TYR A 147 -8.22 6.76 4.00
N LEU A 148 -7.01 6.94 4.53
CA LEU A 148 -6.68 6.63 5.92
C LEU A 148 -7.50 7.48 6.90
N ASP A 149 -7.72 8.76 6.61
CA ASP A 149 -8.62 9.61 7.40
C ASP A 149 -10.04 9.07 7.40
N LEU A 150 -10.58 8.76 6.22
CA LEU A 150 -11.93 8.24 6.06
C LEU A 150 -12.17 6.93 6.83
N ILE A 151 -11.23 6.00 6.78
CA ILE A 151 -11.37 4.72 7.51
C ILE A 151 -11.16 4.90 9.01
N SER A 152 -10.26 5.79 9.46
CA SER A 152 -10.07 6.10 10.87
C SER A 152 -11.31 6.73 11.51
N GLU A 153 -12.02 7.59 10.80
CA GLU A 153 -13.29 8.20 11.26
C GLU A 153 -14.40 7.15 11.39
N LYS A 154 -14.47 6.19 10.46
CA LYS A 154 -15.44 5.11 10.46
C LYS A 154 -15.14 4.01 11.48
N ASP A 155 -13.86 3.87 11.85
CA ASP A 155 -13.35 2.86 12.77
C ASP A 155 -13.61 3.25 14.25
N ALA A 156 -14.04 4.48 14.51
CA ALA A 156 -14.35 4.96 15.86
C ALA A 156 -15.50 4.12 16.49
N GLY A 157 -15.12 3.08 17.24
CA GLY A 157 -16.05 2.16 17.93
C GLY A 157 -16.09 0.73 17.38
N LEU A 158 -15.28 0.40 16.38
CA LEU A 158 -15.15 -0.97 15.87
C LEU A 158 -14.01 -1.72 16.58
N THR A 159 -14.18 -3.01 16.75
CA THR A 159 -13.20 -3.89 17.44
C THR A 159 -12.08 -4.38 16.52
N PHE A 160 -12.16 -4.08 15.23
CA PHE A 160 -11.17 -4.54 14.27
C PHE A 160 -10.05 -3.51 14.03
N LYS A 161 -8.86 -4.00 13.75
CA LYS A 161 -7.68 -3.15 13.54
C LYS A 161 -7.19 -3.24 12.10
N ILE A 162 -7.11 -2.07 11.44
CA ILE A 162 -6.38 -1.96 10.17
C ILE A 162 -4.91 -1.70 10.49
N ARG A 163 -4.04 -2.58 9.98
CA ARG A 163 -2.60 -2.37 10.05
C ARG A 163 -2.11 -1.81 8.73
N SER A 164 -1.58 -0.60 8.76
CA SER A 164 -1.06 0.09 7.60
C SER A 164 0.44 -0.18 7.43
N VAL A 165 0.82 -0.74 6.29
CA VAL A 165 2.20 -1.14 5.98
C VAL A 165 2.66 -0.43 4.72
N GLY A 166 3.66 0.44 4.85
CA GLY A 166 4.38 1.00 3.72
C GLY A 166 5.36 -0.03 3.16
N ILE A 167 5.42 -0.20 1.85
CA ILE A 167 6.47 -1.00 1.21
C ILE A 167 7.25 -0.18 0.20
N CYS A 168 8.57 -0.31 0.23
CA CYS A 168 9.47 0.39 -0.67
C CYS A 168 10.82 -0.32 -0.77
N PHE A 169 11.61 0.04 -1.76
CA PHE A 169 13.02 -0.35 -1.79
C PHE A 169 13.83 0.50 -0.81
N GLU A 170 14.90 -0.06 -0.22
CA GLU A 170 15.75 0.64 0.75
C GLU A 170 16.29 1.97 0.20
N CYS A 171 16.54 2.07 -1.11
CA CYS A 171 16.95 3.32 -1.76
C CYS A 171 15.93 4.46 -1.67
N GLN A 172 14.69 4.18 -1.27
CA GLN A 172 13.63 5.19 -1.03
C GLN A 172 13.57 5.63 0.43
N MET A 173 14.33 4.98 1.32
CA MET A 173 14.41 5.39 2.72
C MET A 173 15.23 6.67 2.86
N GLN A 174 14.75 7.58 3.70
CA GLN A 174 15.37 8.85 4.03
C GLN A 174 15.65 8.89 5.53
N GLU A 175 16.61 9.69 5.95
CA GLU A 175 16.83 9.91 7.38
C GLU A 175 15.58 10.54 8.04
N ARG A 176 15.01 11.53 7.36
CA ARG A 176 13.77 12.21 7.76
C ARG A 176 13.07 12.80 6.56
N ILE A 177 11.75 12.69 6.50
CA ILE A 177 10.92 13.36 5.50
C ILE A 177 10.11 14.51 6.16
N PRO A 178 9.85 15.62 5.43
CA PRO A 178 8.95 16.67 5.92
C PRO A 178 7.52 16.12 6.04
N VAL A 179 6.91 16.32 7.19
CA VAL A 179 5.52 15.91 7.48
C VAL A 179 4.64 17.14 7.67
N GLU A 180 3.37 17.02 7.31
CA GLU A 180 2.31 18.00 7.52
C GLU A 180 1.21 17.37 8.40
N ALA A 181 0.35 18.19 8.96
CA ALA A 181 -0.65 17.74 9.94
C ALA A 181 -1.63 16.66 9.40
N TYR A 182 -1.81 16.63 8.09
CA TYR A 182 -2.68 15.66 7.41
C TYR A 182 -1.93 14.43 6.86
N ASP A 183 -0.59 14.39 6.97
CA ASP A 183 0.18 13.20 6.58
C ASP A 183 -0.03 12.09 7.62
N ARG A 184 -0.35 10.89 7.17
CA ARG A 184 -0.56 9.73 8.04
C ARG A 184 0.68 8.86 8.09
N LYS A 185 1.13 8.54 9.32
CA LYS A 185 2.21 7.57 9.55
C LYS A 185 1.70 6.16 9.30
N MET A 186 2.60 5.30 8.82
CA MET A 186 2.34 3.86 8.74
C MET A 186 2.60 3.21 10.11
N ASP A 187 1.99 2.06 10.36
CA ASP A 187 2.33 1.24 11.53
C ASP A 187 3.72 0.63 11.36
N MET A 188 4.10 0.32 10.12
CA MET A 188 5.43 -0.15 9.76
C MET A 188 5.80 0.17 8.32
N VAL A 189 7.09 0.11 8.01
CA VAL A 189 7.64 0.16 6.65
C VAL A 189 8.54 -1.04 6.42
N ILE A 190 8.37 -1.71 5.28
CA ILE A 190 9.14 -2.90 4.91
C ILE A 190 9.96 -2.60 3.67
N THR A 191 11.24 -2.92 3.75
CA THR A 191 12.18 -2.91 2.61
C THR A 191 12.76 -4.31 2.40
N GLU A 192 13.51 -4.50 1.33
CA GLU A 192 14.27 -5.74 1.11
C GLU A 192 15.33 -6.02 2.20
N GLU A 193 15.75 -4.99 2.94
CA GLU A 193 16.77 -5.12 3.96
C GLU A 193 16.20 -5.36 5.36
N ARG A 194 15.10 -4.67 5.72
CA ARG A 194 14.57 -4.70 7.11
C ARG A 194 13.13 -4.25 7.24
N ILE A 195 12.60 -4.39 8.44
CA ILE A 195 11.31 -3.87 8.86
C ILE A 195 11.57 -2.71 9.82
N TYR A 196 10.88 -1.60 9.60
CA TYR A 196 10.83 -0.44 10.50
C TYR A 196 9.45 -0.42 11.15
N GLU A 197 9.39 -0.35 12.45
CA GLU A 197 8.15 -0.30 13.25
C GLU A 197 8.07 1.00 14.04
N ARG A 198 6.85 1.49 14.24
CA ARG A 198 6.57 2.71 15.00
C ARG A 198 6.51 2.44 16.48
#